data_ea30c1375c983aed2c134b6784a425aa
#
_entry.id   ea30c1375c983aed2c134b6784a425aa
#
_cell.length_a   1.000
_cell.length_b   1.000
_cell.length_c   1.000
_cell.angle_alpha   90.00
_cell.angle_beta   90.00
_cell.angle_gamma   90.00
#
_symmetry.space_group_name_H-M   'P 1'
#
loop_
_entity.id
_entity.type
_entity.pdbx_description
1 polymer ?
#
loop_
_entity_poly.entity_id
_entity_poly.type
_entity_poly.pdbx_seq_one_letter_code
_entity_poly.pdbx_strand_id
1 'polypeptide(L)'
;MIFTMFFCTGAWAEDIIVMPEYPGGEKALQKYLEDNLVYPTAARKMEVTGEVVVEFTVERGGALSGVNVVKGLSTELDQEALRVVRSMGRWKPGTKNGVPVRVKMTLPINFKLRKVEGYRDESKETTTKKFRNPFTKNRNKKKSGK
;
A
#
# COMPACT_ATOMS: atom_id res chain seq x y z
N MET A 1 -40.26 -17.80 -51.26
CA MET A 1 -39.31 -16.70 -50.98
C MET A 1 -38.48 -17.11 -49.77
N ILE A 2 -37.33 -17.62 -50.05
CA ILE A 2 -36.38 -17.94 -48.97
C ILE A 2 -35.62 -16.67 -48.71
N PHE A 3 -35.98 -16.00 -47.64
CA PHE A 3 -35.19 -14.94 -47.08
C PHE A 3 -34.02 -15.59 -46.35
N THR A 4 -32.98 -15.89 -47.08
CA THR A 4 -31.70 -16.18 -46.44
C THR A 4 -31.24 -14.87 -45.83
N MET A 5 -31.67 -14.66 -44.61
CA MET A 5 -31.03 -13.68 -43.77
C MET A 5 -29.61 -14.14 -43.59
N PHE A 6 -28.75 -13.69 -44.47
CA PHE A 6 -27.34 -13.76 -44.25
C PHE A 6 -27.06 -12.88 -43.06
N PHE A 7 -27.19 -13.46 -41.87
CA PHE A 7 -26.59 -12.90 -40.71
C PHE A 7 -25.10 -12.93 -40.98
N CYS A 8 -24.61 -11.83 -41.41
CA CYS A 8 -23.19 -11.54 -41.37
C CYS A 8 -22.83 -11.43 -39.90
N THR A 9 -22.66 -12.56 -39.25
CA THR A 9 -22.16 -12.68 -37.90
C THR A 9 -20.67 -12.43 -37.86
N GLY A 10 -20.16 -11.69 -38.82
CA GLY A 10 -18.73 -11.57 -39.02
C GLY A 10 -18.12 -10.38 -38.35
N ALA A 11 -18.63 -9.44 -37.77
CA ALA A 11 -17.87 -8.23 -37.47
C ALA A 11 -17.95 -7.72 -36.04
N TRP A 12 -18.69 -8.36 -35.18
CA TRP A 12 -18.92 -7.92 -33.83
C TRP A 12 -18.55 -8.99 -32.81
N ALA A 13 -17.48 -9.73 -33.07
CA ALA A 13 -16.84 -10.53 -32.04
C ALA A 13 -16.20 -9.54 -31.08
N GLU A 14 -16.93 -9.12 -30.09
CA GLU A 14 -16.37 -8.37 -28.98
C GLU A 14 -15.31 -9.25 -28.32
N ASP A 15 -14.07 -8.77 -28.31
CA ASP A 15 -12.99 -9.46 -27.61
C ASP A 15 -13.34 -9.51 -26.12
N ILE A 16 -13.39 -10.70 -25.55
CA ILE A 16 -13.58 -10.90 -24.13
C ILE A 16 -12.23 -10.66 -23.45
N ILE A 17 -12.08 -9.51 -22.84
CA ILE A 17 -10.87 -9.13 -22.11
C ILE A 17 -11.13 -9.27 -20.62
N VAL A 18 -10.34 -10.12 -19.96
CA VAL A 18 -10.30 -10.23 -18.51
C VAL A 18 -9.04 -9.56 -18.01
N MET A 19 -9.19 -8.62 -17.11
CA MET A 19 -8.05 -7.89 -16.53
C MET A 19 -7.30 -8.76 -15.53
N PRO A 20 -5.99 -8.54 -15.36
CA PRO A 20 -5.23 -9.19 -14.32
C PRO A 20 -5.80 -8.85 -12.94
N GLU A 21 -5.70 -9.80 -12.04
CA GLU A 21 -6.22 -9.67 -10.68
C GLU A 21 -5.19 -10.17 -9.65
N TYR A 22 -5.09 -9.48 -8.53
CA TYR A 22 -4.31 -9.98 -7.40
C TYR A 22 -4.98 -11.23 -6.81
N PRO A 23 -4.22 -12.29 -6.44
CA PRO A 23 -4.80 -13.48 -5.81
C PRO A 23 -5.62 -13.12 -4.56
N GLY A 24 -6.90 -13.44 -4.58
CA GLY A 24 -7.84 -13.04 -3.52
C GLY A 24 -8.57 -11.72 -3.76
N GLY A 25 -8.30 -11.06 -4.90
CA GLY A 25 -8.99 -9.84 -5.31
C GLY A 25 -8.48 -8.57 -4.66
N GLU A 26 -9.22 -7.49 -4.87
CA GLU A 26 -8.84 -6.15 -4.41
C GLU A 26 -8.68 -6.05 -2.88
N LYS A 27 -9.55 -6.70 -2.13
CA LYS A 27 -9.46 -6.70 -0.66
C LYS A 27 -8.18 -7.35 -0.14
N ALA A 28 -7.76 -8.45 -0.80
CA ALA A 28 -6.52 -9.11 -0.46
C ALA A 28 -5.31 -8.25 -0.84
N LEU A 29 -5.37 -7.54 -1.95
CA LEU A 29 -4.37 -6.58 -2.36
C LEU A 29 -4.23 -5.42 -1.36
N GLN A 30 -5.35 -4.84 -0.95
CA GLN A 30 -5.35 -3.77 0.05
C GLN A 30 -4.74 -4.24 1.38
N LYS A 31 -5.15 -5.42 1.84
CA LYS A 31 -4.58 -6.01 3.04
C LYS A 31 -3.08 -6.27 2.90
N TYR A 32 -2.64 -6.81 1.77
CA TYR A 32 -1.23 -7.01 1.50
C TYR A 32 -0.43 -5.71 1.59
N LEU A 33 -0.95 -4.63 0.99
CA LEU A 33 -0.32 -3.32 1.06
C LEU A 33 -0.27 -2.80 2.51
N GLU A 34 -1.35 -2.94 3.26
CA GLU A 34 -1.41 -2.52 4.66
C GLU A 34 -0.40 -3.27 5.55
N ASP A 35 -0.24 -4.57 5.32
CA ASP A 35 0.63 -5.43 6.11
C ASP A 35 2.12 -5.26 5.74
N ASN A 36 2.43 -4.94 4.49
CA ASN A 36 3.80 -4.91 3.97
C ASN A 36 4.35 -3.52 3.70
N LEU A 37 3.50 -2.49 3.67
CA LEU A 37 3.92 -1.12 3.41
C LEU A 37 4.56 -0.52 4.67
N VAL A 38 5.85 -0.25 4.59
CA VAL A 38 6.60 0.39 5.66
C VAL A 38 6.69 1.89 5.37
N TYR A 39 6.24 2.70 6.29
CA TYR A 39 6.36 4.14 6.14
C TYR A 39 7.78 4.58 6.53
N PRO A 40 8.59 5.10 5.59
CA PRO A 40 9.95 5.51 5.89
C PRO A 40 10.00 6.60 6.98
N THR A 41 10.94 6.50 7.89
CA THR A 41 11.07 7.45 9.01
C THR A 41 11.31 8.88 8.56
N ALA A 42 12.06 9.07 7.48
CA ALA A 42 12.29 10.39 6.88
C ALA A 42 10.99 11.02 6.39
N ALA A 43 10.19 10.28 5.62
CA ALA A 43 8.90 10.76 5.12
C ALA A 43 7.89 10.99 6.26
N ARG A 44 7.96 10.17 7.32
CA ARG A 44 7.13 10.34 8.51
C ARG A 44 7.46 11.63 9.26
N LYS A 45 8.74 11.96 9.43
CA LYS A 45 9.18 13.21 10.07
C LYS A 45 8.76 14.45 9.29
N MET A 46 8.69 14.35 7.97
CA MET A 46 8.28 15.43 7.08
C MET A 46 6.77 15.45 6.82
N GLU A 47 6.02 14.52 7.42
CA GLU A 47 4.57 14.37 7.26
C GLU A 47 4.11 14.30 5.80
N VAL A 48 4.93 13.71 4.93
CA VAL A 48 4.63 13.57 3.50
C VAL A 48 3.54 12.54 3.31
N THR A 49 2.36 12.96 2.91
CA THR A 49 1.21 12.09 2.62
C THR A 49 0.77 12.26 1.18
N GLY A 50 0.17 11.26 0.61
CA GLY A 50 -0.36 11.32 -0.74
C GLY A 50 -0.37 9.95 -1.42
N GLU A 51 -0.45 9.97 -2.73
CA GLU A 51 -0.56 8.80 -3.56
C GLU A 51 0.67 8.67 -4.48
N VAL A 52 1.28 7.48 -4.44
CA VAL A 52 2.30 7.07 -5.40
C VAL A 52 1.67 6.11 -6.39
N VAL A 53 1.75 6.41 -7.68
CA VAL A 53 1.24 5.55 -8.74
C VAL A 53 2.38 4.73 -9.32
N VAL A 54 2.28 3.42 -9.22
CA VAL A 54 3.25 2.46 -9.76
C VAL A 54 2.66 1.79 -10.98
N GLU A 55 3.40 1.83 -12.08
CA GLU A 55 3.09 1.09 -13.31
C GLU A 55 3.86 -0.22 -13.32
N PHE A 56 3.23 -1.27 -13.79
CA PHE A 56 3.86 -2.57 -13.99
C PHE A 56 3.10 -3.38 -15.06
N THR A 57 3.76 -4.39 -15.57
CA THR A 57 3.15 -5.32 -16.52
C THR A 57 2.96 -6.67 -15.85
N VAL A 58 1.74 -7.20 -15.94
CA VAL A 58 1.46 -8.58 -15.56
C VAL A 58 1.72 -9.47 -16.77
N GLU A 59 2.70 -10.34 -16.66
CA GLU A 59 3.09 -11.28 -17.70
C GLU A 59 2.06 -12.39 -17.86
N ARG A 60 2.15 -13.14 -18.96
CA ARG A 60 1.26 -14.27 -19.25
C ARG A 60 1.22 -15.34 -18.15
N GLY A 61 2.33 -15.50 -17.43
CA GLY A 61 2.45 -16.40 -16.28
C GLY A 61 2.08 -15.78 -14.93
N GLY A 62 1.64 -14.52 -14.92
CA GLY A 62 1.30 -13.78 -13.70
C GLY A 62 2.48 -13.09 -13.01
N ALA A 63 3.69 -13.22 -13.52
CA ALA A 63 4.84 -12.50 -12.98
C ALA A 63 4.74 -10.99 -13.27
N LEU A 64 5.27 -10.17 -12.39
CA LEU A 64 5.33 -8.72 -12.58
C LEU A 64 6.64 -8.31 -13.21
N SER A 65 6.57 -7.46 -14.22
CA SER A 65 7.73 -6.91 -14.92
C SER A 65 7.56 -5.41 -15.16
N GLY A 66 8.65 -4.71 -15.49
CA GLY A 66 8.61 -3.30 -15.81
C GLY A 66 8.06 -2.41 -14.70
N VAL A 67 8.32 -2.76 -13.44
CA VAL A 67 7.83 -2.02 -12.27
C VAL A 67 8.51 -0.66 -12.20
N ASN A 68 7.72 0.40 -12.25
CA ASN A 68 8.18 1.77 -12.39
C ASN A 68 7.21 2.76 -11.74
N VAL A 69 7.71 3.86 -11.18
CA VAL A 69 6.87 4.93 -10.62
C VAL A 69 6.49 5.89 -11.72
N VAL A 70 5.21 6.10 -11.91
CA VAL A 70 4.65 7.08 -12.87
C VAL A 70 4.37 8.42 -12.20
N LYS A 71 3.89 8.38 -10.96
CA LYS A 71 3.65 9.55 -10.13
C LYS A 71 4.22 9.29 -8.75
N GLY A 72 5.24 10.06 -8.39
CA GLY A 72 5.94 9.96 -7.11
C GLY A 72 5.57 11.08 -6.14
N LEU A 73 5.98 10.91 -4.88
CA LEU A 73 5.84 11.90 -3.80
C LEU A 73 7.21 12.32 -3.25
N SER A 74 8.01 11.35 -2.88
CA SER A 74 9.40 11.53 -2.45
C SER A 74 10.19 10.28 -2.79
N THR A 75 11.51 10.42 -2.86
CA THR A 75 12.40 9.31 -3.22
C THR A 75 12.20 8.10 -2.30
N GLU A 76 12.03 8.33 -1.01
CA GLU A 76 11.87 7.27 -0.01
C GLU A 76 10.54 6.54 -0.16
N LEU A 77 9.45 7.29 -0.38
CA LEU A 77 8.12 6.71 -0.60
C LEU A 77 8.05 5.98 -1.93
N ASP A 78 8.67 6.52 -2.96
CA ASP A 78 8.71 5.91 -4.28
C ASP A 78 9.49 4.58 -4.25
N GLN A 79 10.63 4.55 -3.57
CA GLN A 79 11.41 3.32 -3.38
C GLN A 79 10.64 2.27 -2.60
N GLU A 80 9.94 2.68 -1.55
CA GLU A 80 9.11 1.76 -0.77
C GLU A 80 7.96 1.19 -1.59
N ALA A 81 7.28 2.03 -2.38
CA ALA A 81 6.23 1.60 -3.29
C ALA A 81 6.75 0.56 -4.30
N LEU A 82 7.93 0.81 -4.89
CA LEU A 82 8.58 -0.14 -5.80
C LEU A 82 8.94 -1.45 -5.10
N ARG A 83 9.46 -1.37 -3.88
CA ARG A 83 9.82 -2.56 -3.08
C ARG A 83 8.60 -3.44 -2.84
N VAL A 84 7.52 -2.85 -2.39
CA VAL A 84 6.28 -3.57 -2.07
C VAL A 84 5.69 -4.23 -3.31
N VAL A 85 5.62 -3.50 -4.43
CA VAL A 85 5.09 -4.06 -5.69
C VAL A 85 5.97 -5.19 -6.22
N ARG A 86 7.31 -5.05 -6.16
CA ARG A 86 8.23 -6.12 -6.57
C ARG A 86 8.17 -7.35 -5.67
N SER A 87 7.78 -7.18 -4.42
CA SER A 87 7.61 -8.27 -3.45
C SER A 87 6.27 -8.99 -3.59
N MET A 88 5.35 -8.44 -4.37
CA MET A 88 4.10 -9.12 -4.67
C MET A 88 4.38 -10.42 -5.43
N GLY A 89 3.70 -11.47 -5.03
CA GLY A 89 3.76 -12.74 -5.72
C GLY A 89 3.11 -12.69 -7.11
N ARG A 90 2.85 -13.84 -7.65
CA ARG A 90 2.20 -13.95 -8.95
C ARG A 90 0.75 -13.48 -8.89
N TRP A 91 0.37 -12.73 -9.90
CA TRP A 91 -0.99 -12.30 -10.15
C TRP A 91 -1.71 -13.32 -11.05
N LYS A 92 -3.02 -13.29 -11.06
CA LYS A 92 -3.79 -13.93 -12.12
C LYS A 92 -3.58 -13.11 -13.40
N PRO A 93 -3.08 -13.73 -14.48
CA PRO A 93 -2.83 -12.99 -15.71
C PRO A 93 -4.14 -12.54 -16.36
N GLY A 94 -4.06 -11.44 -17.08
CA GLY A 94 -5.15 -11.03 -17.96
C GLY A 94 -5.29 -12.02 -19.12
N THR A 95 -6.51 -12.13 -19.62
CA THR A 95 -6.80 -12.98 -20.78
C THR A 95 -7.56 -12.20 -21.85
N LYS A 96 -7.29 -12.55 -23.09
CA LYS A 96 -8.06 -12.11 -24.25
C LYS A 96 -8.63 -13.35 -24.92
N ASN A 97 -9.96 -13.48 -24.95
CA ASN A 97 -10.65 -14.65 -25.48
C ASN A 97 -10.15 -15.97 -24.86
N GLY A 98 -9.88 -15.97 -23.55
CA GLY A 98 -9.38 -17.12 -22.81
C GLY A 98 -7.88 -17.39 -22.92
N VAL A 99 -7.15 -16.62 -23.73
CA VAL A 99 -5.70 -16.75 -23.90
C VAL A 99 -4.97 -15.75 -23.00
N PRO A 100 -4.01 -16.18 -22.17
CA PRO A 100 -3.23 -15.28 -21.34
C PRO A 100 -2.46 -14.26 -22.18
N VAL A 101 -2.54 -13.00 -21.80
CA VAL A 101 -1.85 -11.89 -22.45
C VAL A 101 -1.12 -11.02 -21.43
N ARG A 102 -0.11 -10.32 -21.90
CA ARG A 102 0.58 -9.29 -21.09
C ARG A 102 -0.32 -8.08 -20.97
N VAL A 103 -0.50 -7.59 -19.76
CA VAL A 103 -1.32 -6.40 -19.50
C VAL A 103 -0.54 -5.43 -18.65
N LYS A 104 -0.42 -4.19 -19.13
CA LYS A 104 0.14 -3.09 -18.37
C LYS A 104 -0.94 -2.55 -17.42
N MET A 105 -0.56 -2.38 -16.16
CA MET A 105 -1.45 -1.86 -15.12
C MET A 105 -0.79 -0.75 -14.31
N THR A 106 -1.61 0.04 -13.69
CA THR A 106 -1.19 1.05 -12.71
C THR A 106 -1.85 0.76 -11.37
N LEU A 107 -1.09 0.90 -10.29
CA LEU A 107 -1.56 0.70 -8.93
C LEU A 107 -1.31 1.97 -8.12
N PRO A 108 -2.37 2.66 -7.67
CA PRO A 108 -2.23 3.77 -6.75
C PRO A 108 -1.99 3.24 -5.33
N ILE A 109 -0.89 3.68 -4.71
CA ILE A 109 -0.54 3.33 -3.33
C ILE A 109 -0.68 4.58 -2.47
N ASN A 110 -1.64 4.56 -1.57
CA ASN A 110 -1.92 5.68 -0.68
C ASN A 110 -1.04 5.62 0.57
N PHE A 111 -0.17 6.59 0.72
CA PHE A 111 0.61 6.81 1.93
C PHE A 111 -0.14 7.76 2.85
N LYS A 112 -0.73 7.22 3.89
CA LYS A 112 -1.43 7.96 4.94
C LYS A 112 -0.69 7.77 6.24
N LEU A 113 -0.42 8.86 6.95
CA LEU A 113 0.01 8.78 8.33
C LEU A 113 -1.20 8.31 9.15
N ARG A 114 -1.19 7.05 9.55
CA ARG A 114 -2.11 6.61 10.61
C ARG A 114 -1.65 7.30 11.89
N LYS A 115 -2.44 8.22 12.40
CA LYS A 115 -2.36 8.56 13.80
C LYS A 115 -2.74 7.29 14.55
N VAL A 116 -1.74 6.56 15.00
CA VAL A 116 -1.97 5.48 15.95
C VAL A 116 -2.43 6.17 17.22
N GLU A 117 -3.71 6.17 17.47
CA GLU A 117 -4.22 6.51 18.79
C GLU A 117 -3.62 5.49 19.75
N GLY A 118 -2.65 5.91 20.53
CA GLY A 118 -1.92 5.04 21.46
C GLY A 118 -0.43 4.90 21.22
N TYR A 119 0.13 5.39 20.10
CA TYR A 119 1.57 5.59 20.05
C TYR A 119 1.92 6.79 20.93
N ARG A 120 2.20 6.51 22.18
CA ARG A 120 2.93 7.44 23.03
C ARG A 120 4.31 7.59 22.41
N ASP A 121 4.58 8.77 21.93
CA ASP A 121 5.93 9.14 21.53
C ASP A 121 6.78 9.14 22.80
N GLU A 122 7.41 8.01 23.09
CA GLU A 122 8.29 7.88 24.26
C GLU A 122 9.42 8.91 24.23
N SER A 123 9.71 9.50 23.06
CA SER A 123 10.73 10.54 22.93
C SER A 123 10.30 11.88 23.49
N LYS A 124 8.98 12.13 23.66
CA LYS A 124 8.46 13.36 24.30
C LYS A 124 8.14 13.19 25.77
N GLU A 125 8.03 11.95 26.26
CA GLU A 125 7.73 11.71 27.67
C GLU A 125 8.95 11.77 28.59
N THR A 126 10.15 11.71 28.02
CA THR A 126 11.38 11.77 28.81
C THR A 126 11.70 13.16 29.34
N THR A 127 11.06 14.21 28.82
CA THR A 127 11.35 15.60 29.27
C THR A 127 10.39 16.13 30.33
N THR A 128 9.28 15.44 30.60
CA THR A 128 8.27 15.91 31.56
C THR A 128 8.04 15.03 32.76
N LYS A 129 8.64 13.85 32.80
CA LYS A 129 8.80 13.15 34.08
C LYS A 129 9.93 13.85 34.84
N LYS A 130 9.63 15.00 35.37
CA LYS A 130 10.38 15.55 36.48
C LYS A 130 10.67 14.41 37.40
N PHE A 131 11.95 14.07 37.56
CA PHE A 131 12.42 13.18 38.60
C PHE A 131 11.75 13.55 39.88
N ARG A 132 10.69 12.88 40.28
CA ARG A 132 10.24 12.91 41.65
C ARG A 132 11.32 12.17 42.44
N ASN A 133 12.24 12.93 42.93
CA ASN A 133 13.28 12.42 43.78
C ASN A 133 12.61 11.66 44.93
N PRO A 134 12.78 10.34 45.02
CA PRO A 134 12.14 9.53 46.07
C PRO A 134 12.63 9.92 47.46
N PHE A 135 13.68 10.73 47.56
CA PHE A 135 14.28 11.16 48.79
C PHE A 135 13.67 12.44 49.41
N THR A 136 12.77 13.09 48.72
CA THR A 136 12.12 14.31 49.27
C THR A 136 10.88 14.06 50.14
N LYS A 137 10.49 12.78 50.27
CA LYS A 137 9.25 12.41 50.96
C LYS A 137 9.38 12.30 52.48
N ASN A 138 10.53 12.66 53.09
CA ASN A 138 10.74 12.39 54.49
C ASN A 138 11.21 13.58 55.33
N ARG A 139 11.01 14.81 54.87
CA ARG A 139 11.42 16.00 55.66
C ARG A 139 10.32 16.68 56.45
N ASN A 140 9.10 16.17 56.43
CA ASN A 140 7.99 16.81 57.15
C ASN A 140 7.34 15.96 58.26
N LYS A 141 8.10 15.06 58.86
CA LYS A 141 7.59 14.35 60.03
C LYS A 141 8.54 14.51 61.25
N LYS A 142 8.92 15.75 61.54
CA LYS A 142 9.46 16.08 62.86
C LYS A 142 9.29 17.55 63.12
N LYS A 143 8.11 17.96 63.49
CA LYS A 143 7.86 19.13 64.35
C LYS A 143 6.42 19.12 64.83
N SER A 144 6.08 18.21 65.67
CA SER A 144 5.07 18.41 66.69
C SER A 144 5.44 17.50 67.86
N GLY A 145 6.48 17.90 68.51
CA GLY A 145 6.81 17.45 69.80
C GLY A 145 6.72 18.60 70.72
N LYS A 146 5.60 18.79 71.23
CA LYS A 146 5.29 19.25 72.57
C LYS A 146 3.81 19.14 72.78
#